data_5159c4bbf6436f98ed9c8225cb7e954a
#
_entry.id   5159c4bbf6436f98ed9c8225cb7e954a
#
_cell.length_a   1.000
_cell.length_b   1.000
_cell.length_c   1.000
_cell.angle_alpha   90.00
_cell.angle_beta   90.00
_cell.angle_gamma   90.00
#
_symmetry.space_group_name_H-M   'P 1'
#
loop_
_entity.id
_entity.type
_entity.pdbx_description
1 polymer ?
#
loop_
_entity_poly.entity_id
_entity_poly.type
_entity_poly.pdbx_seq_one_letter_code
_entity_poly.pdbx_strand_id
1 'polypeptide(L)'
;MNYTESLAYLDSLGKFGIKLGMERIEGLLRELGNPEQKIKTVHVTGTNGKGSVTSMITNILLAANLKVGKFTSPHLVKYNERINLNGKDISDEDFATAITAVKVAADSVVKKGVCEQPTQFEILTAAAFLYFYLQKVDYAVIEVGMGGLWDSTNVITPVVSVITNVALDHTDRCGKTLERIAMQKAGIIKEKVPLVTAAEGNEALGPIVSLAMFKEAPVYLYGKAFHGTEVKSSMEGQTFTLHAGDFYHSDYEIKLPGEHQIKNTSVAIVAAKLVSKQDDRINELALHVGVANTVWPGRLERIHKNPDIILDGAHNPDGAKALRNALDKYYPGKQVQFVFGMMGDKDMSGVIKTLIKQDDVVYTVRADEGARAAEAADLAKLVGSNAVAEADLATAYDAAIRGAGTDGVVCVCGSLYLVGEFKKILLADKRGMN
;
A
#
# COMPACT_ATOMS: atom_id res chain seq x y z
N MET A 1 -13.54 -19.03 17.35
CA MET A 1 -12.11 -18.85 17.71
C MET A 1 -11.97 -17.51 18.45
N ASN A 2 -11.04 -17.44 19.41
CA ASN A 2 -10.55 -16.15 19.91
C ASN A 2 -9.51 -15.54 18.96
N TYR A 3 -8.97 -14.35 19.27
CA TYR A 3 -8.02 -13.65 18.40
C TYR A 3 -6.73 -14.47 18.17
N THR A 4 -6.13 -15.02 19.22
CA THR A 4 -4.90 -15.83 19.13
C THR A 4 -5.11 -17.09 18.26
N GLU A 5 -6.24 -17.76 18.44
CA GLU A 5 -6.61 -18.93 17.62
C GLU A 5 -6.83 -18.55 16.16
N SER A 6 -7.38 -17.34 15.89
CA SER A 6 -7.58 -16.84 14.54
C SER A 6 -6.26 -16.54 13.86
N LEU A 7 -5.27 -15.97 14.56
CA LEU A 7 -3.91 -15.78 14.05
C LEU A 7 -3.24 -17.11 13.75
N ALA A 8 -3.29 -18.07 14.67
CA ALA A 8 -2.72 -19.40 14.46
C ALA A 8 -3.35 -20.12 13.25
N TYR A 9 -4.67 -19.97 13.05
CA TYR A 9 -5.34 -20.48 11.85
C TYR A 9 -4.79 -19.82 10.57
N LEU A 10 -4.70 -18.50 10.52
CA LEU A 10 -4.15 -17.78 9.36
C LEU A 10 -2.71 -18.18 9.06
N ASP A 11 -1.87 -18.31 10.09
CA ASP A 11 -0.47 -18.72 9.93
C ASP A 11 -0.36 -20.14 9.40
N SER A 12 -1.26 -21.04 9.83
CA SER A 12 -1.31 -22.41 9.30
C SER A 12 -1.60 -22.49 7.80
N LEU A 13 -2.24 -21.45 7.23
CA LEU A 13 -2.53 -21.32 5.80
C LEU A 13 -1.35 -20.78 5.00
N GLY A 14 -0.36 -20.16 5.64
CA GLY A 14 0.83 -19.61 4.99
C GLY A 14 1.60 -20.65 4.15
N LYS A 15 1.55 -21.93 4.54
CA LYS A 15 2.15 -23.04 3.78
C LYS A 15 1.58 -23.25 2.38
N PHE A 16 0.35 -22.79 2.11
CA PHE A 16 -0.26 -22.91 0.78
C PHE A 16 0.23 -21.83 -0.20
N GLY A 17 0.96 -20.82 0.28
CA GLY A 17 1.55 -19.78 -0.53
C GLY A 17 0.53 -18.97 -1.35
N ILE A 18 1.00 -18.39 -2.45
CA ILE A 18 0.16 -17.67 -3.42
C ILE A 18 -0.29 -18.65 -4.51
N LYS A 19 -1.59 -18.83 -4.65
CA LYS A 19 -2.21 -19.64 -5.70
C LYS A 19 -3.07 -18.74 -6.58
N LEU A 20 -2.80 -18.70 -7.88
CA LEU A 20 -3.62 -17.99 -8.85
C LEU A 20 -4.95 -18.73 -9.08
N GLY A 21 -6.00 -17.98 -9.42
CA GLY A 21 -7.33 -18.50 -9.70
C GLY A 21 -8.40 -17.86 -8.81
N MET A 22 -9.60 -17.72 -9.34
CA MET A 22 -10.71 -17.05 -8.66
C MET A 22 -11.69 -18.03 -8.01
N GLU A 23 -11.60 -19.32 -8.36
CA GLU A 23 -12.59 -20.34 -7.99
C GLU A 23 -12.74 -20.50 -6.47
N ARG A 24 -11.63 -20.38 -5.72
CA ARG A 24 -11.62 -20.52 -4.25
C ARG A 24 -12.30 -19.36 -3.57
N ILE A 25 -11.94 -18.12 -3.95
CA ILE A 25 -12.57 -16.94 -3.36
C ILE A 25 -14.04 -16.82 -3.77
N GLU A 26 -14.38 -17.11 -5.02
CA GLU A 26 -15.78 -17.10 -5.50
C GLU A 26 -16.63 -18.17 -4.80
N GLY A 27 -16.09 -19.38 -4.66
CA GLY A 27 -16.76 -20.46 -3.91
C GLY A 27 -17.00 -20.08 -2.45
N LEU A 28 -15.99 -19.50 -1.81
CA LEU A 28 -16.04 -19.05 -0.43
C LEU A 28 -17.06 -17.93 -0.22
N LEU A 29 -17.05 -16.91 -1.07
CA LEU A 29 -17.99 -15.79 -1.00
C LEU A 29 -19.41 -16.21 -1.28
N ARG A 30 -19.64 -17.15 -2.21
CA ARG A 30 -20.96 -17.74 -2.46
C ARG A 30 -21.52 -18.43 -1.23
N GLU A 31 -20.70 -19.20 -0.49
CA GLU A 31 -21.09 -19.84 0.76
C GLU A 31 -21.42 -18.81 1.86
N LEU A 32 -20.78 -17.62 1.84
CA LEU A 32 -21.07 -16.48 2.71
C LEU A 32 -22.25 -15.61 2.26
N GLY A 33 -22.90 -15.93 1.12
CA GLY A 33 -24.03 -15.19 0.56
C GLY A 33 -23.64 -13.95 -0.24
N ASN A 34 -22.45 -13.95 -0.87
CA ASN A 34 -21.89 -12.89 -1.73
C ASN A 34 -21.92 -11.50 -1.07
N PRO A 35 -21.31 -11.29 0.09
CA PRO A 35 -21.31 -9.99 0.77
C PRO A 35 -20.66 -8.89 -0.06
N GLU A 36 -19.67 -9.21 -0.90
CA GLU A 36 -18.93 -8.30 -1.78
C GLU A 36 -19.83 -7.61 -2.81
N GLN A 37 -20.91 -8.25 -3.26
CA GLN A 37 -21.85 -7.72 -4.25
C GLN A 37 -22.86 -6.73 -3.64
N LYS A 38 -22.91 -6.65 -2.31
CA LYS A 38 -23.86 -5.82 -1.56
C LYS A 38 -23.24 -4.53 -1.02
N ILE A 39 -21.99 -4.23 -1.41
CA ILE A 39 -21.22 -3.10 -0.94
C ILE A 39 -20.78 -2.26 -2.14
N LYS A 40 -20.94 -0.94 -2.08
CA LYS A 40 -20.33 -0.03 -3.06
C LYS A 40 -18.82 0.02 -2.78
N THR A 41 -18.01 -0.18 -3.82
CA THR A 41 -16.55 -0.27 -3.63
C THR A 41 -15.79 0.67 -4.55
N VAL A 42 -14.60 1.12 -4.11
CA VAL A 42 -13.55 1.69 -4.95
C VAL A 42 -12.40 0.69 -4.95
N HIS A 43 -11.88 0.32 -6.12
CA HIS A 43 -10.87 -0.71 -6.27
C HIS A 43 -9.54 -0.11 -6.71
N VAL A 44 -8.49 -0.31 -5.94
CA VAL A 44 -7.18 0.36 -6.13
C VAL A 44 -6.07 -0.66 -6.34
N THR A 45 -5.42 -0.62 -7.51
CA THR A 45 -4.19 -1.36 -7.80
C THR A 45 -3.05 -0.42 -8.21
N GLY A 46 -1.87 -0.96 -8.36
CA GLY A 46 -0.65 -0.30 -8.82
C GLY A 46 0.59 -1.05 -8.34
N THR A 47 1.76 -0.65 -8.77
CA THR A 47 3.01 -1.16 -8.20
C THR A 47 3.27 -0.46 -6.87
N ASN A 48 3.39 0.85 -6.88
CA ASN A 48 3.57 1.70 -5.70
C ASN A 48 2.35 2.62 -5.49
N GLY A 49 2.18 3.20 -4.30
CA GLY A 49 1.14 4.18 -4.01
C GLY A 49 -0.26 3.62 -3.71
N LYS A 50 -0.51 2.32 -3.87
CA LYS A 50 -1.82 1.70 -3.59
C LYS A 50 -2.38 2.09 -2.23
N GLY A 51 -1.67 1.79 -1.15
CA GLY A 51 -2.10 2.06 0.22
C GLY A 51 -2.28 3.55 0.50
N SER A 52 -1.40 4.43 -0.02
CA SER A 52 -1.55 5.89 0.09
C SER A 52 -2.84 6.37 -0.56
N VAL A 53 -3.10 5.97 -1.81
CA VAL A 53 -4.33 6.36 -2.55
C VAL A 53 -5.58 5.77 -1.88
N THR A 54 -5.54 4.50 -1.46
CA THR A 54 -6.62 3.86 -0.70
C THR A 54 -6.93 4.64 0.58
N SER A 55 -5.90 5.06 1.33
CA SER A 55 -6.07 5.83 2.55
C SER A 55 -6.62 7.23 2.29
N MET A 56 -6.13 7.93 1.26
CA MET A 56 -6.62 9.26 0.86
C MET A 56 -8.10 9.21 0.46
N ILE A 57 -8.50 8.27 -0.40
CA ILE A 57 -9.90 8.09 -0.79
C ILE A 57 -10.76 7.79 0.44
N THR A 58 -10.31 6.88 1.32
CA THR A 58 -11.00 6.57 2.56
C THR A 58 -11.23 7.82 3.40
N ASN A 59 -10.19 8.64 3.62
CA ASN A 59 -10.31 9.84 4.44
C ASN A 59 -11.20 10.93 3.81
N ILE A 60 -11.24 11.04 2.48
CA ILE A 60 -12.18 11.91 1.78
C ILE A 60 -13.62 11.46 2.06
N LEU A 61 -13.89 10.15 1.94
CA LEU A 61 -15.22 9.60 2.21
C LEU A 61 -15.63 9.76 3.68
N LEU A 62 -14.69 9.61 4.61
CA LEU A 62 -14.91 9.86 6.05
C LEU A 62 -15.20 11.34 6.32
N ALA A 63 -14.48 12.26 5.67
CA ALA A 63 -14.73 13.71 5.79
C ALA A 63 -16.11 14.12 5.24
N ALA A 64 -16.69 13.31 4.35
CA ALA A 64 -18.07 13.43 3.88
C ALA A 64 -19.11 12.81 4.85
N ASN A 65 -18.71 12.41 6.07
CA ASN A 65 -19.55 11.72 7.06
C ASN A 65 -20.16 10.39 6.57
N LEU A 66 -19.45 9.71 5.69
CA LEU A 66 -19.80 8.37 5.23
C LEU A 66 -19.27 7.29 6.18
N LYS A 67 -19.97 6.17 6.28
CA LYS A 67 -19.46 4.96 6.96
C LYS A 67 -18.60 4.18 5.98
N VAL A 68 -17.29 4.10 6.25
CA VAL A 68 -16.31 3.62 5.27
C VAL A 68 -15.53 2.43 5.81
N GLY A 69 -15.50 1.35 5.01
CA GLY A 69 -14.56 0.25 5.15
C GLY A 69 -13.29 0.50 4.34
N LYS A 70 -12.12 0.11 4.86
CA LYS A 70 -10.85 0.12 4.14
C LYS A 70 -10.19 -1.25 4.28
N PHE A 71 -9.76 -1.83 3.15
CA PHE A 71 -8.96 -3.05 3.11
C PHE A 71 -7.61 -2.77 2.46
N THR A 72 -6.51 -3.06 3.17
CA THR A 72 -5.12 -2.79 2.74
C THR A 72 -4.20 -3.96 3.06
N SER A 73 -3.08 -4.07 2.32
CA SER A 73 -2.06 -5.09 2.58
C SER A 73 -0.66 -4.66 2.08
N PRO A 74 0.41 -5.16 2.74
CA PRO A 74 0.40 -5.88 4.00
C PRO A 74 0.14 -4.96 5.20
N HIS A 75 0.05 -5.51 6.42
CA HIS A 75 0.10 -4.74 7.66
C HIS A 75 1.54 -4.43 8.06
N LEU A 76 1.74 -3.46 8.94
CA LEU A 76 3.06 -3.17 9.52
C LEU A 76 3.29 -3.97 10.82
N VAL A 77 2.35 -3.93 11.76
CA VAL A 77 2.50 -4.53 13.09
C VAL A 77 1.48 -5.64 13.35
N LYS A 78 0.19 -5.40 13.04
CA LYS A 78 -0.92 -6.32 13.37
C LYS A 78 -1.81 -6.61 12.15
N TYR A 79 -2.35 -7.82 12.08
CA TYR A 79 -3.33 -8.21 11.05
C TYR A 79 -4.56 -7.29 11.01
N ASN A 80 -4.96 -6.73 12.16
CA ASN A 80 -6.10 -5.81 12.28
C ASN A 80 -5.99 -4.59 11.36
N GLU A 81 -4.78 -4.09 11.11
CA GLU A 81 -4.53 -2.93 10.21
C GLU A 81 -5.08 -3.15 8.80
N ARG A 82 -5.22 -4.42 8.37
CA ARG A 82 -5.72 -4.77 7.03
C ARG A 82 -7.21 -4.49 6.85
N ILE A 83 -7.99 -4.48 7.93
CA ILE A 83 -9.44 -4.25 7.92
C ILE A 83 -9.75 -3.09 8.84
N ASN A 84 -10.14 -1.97 8.25
CA ASN A 84 -10.39 -0.74 9.00
C ASN A 84 -11.84 -0.27 8.76
N LEU A 85 -12.50 0.17 9.82
CA LEU A 85 -13.83 0.76 9.77
C LEU A 85 -13.79 2.17 10.36
N ASN A 86 -14.20 3.16 9.58
CA ASN A 86 -14.26 4.56 10.02
C ASN A 86 -12.94 5.09 10.60
N GLY A 87 -11.81 4.75 9.97
CA GLY A 87 -10.48 5.20 10.38
C GLY A 87 -9.88 4.42 11.57
N LYS A 88 -10.57 3.39 12.08
CA LYS A 88 -10.09 2.53 13.17
C LYS A 88 -9.91 1.09 12.68
N ASP A 89 -8.83 0.47 13.10
CA ASP A 89 -8.61 -0.94 12.80
C ASP A 89 -9.68 -1.80 13.49
N ILE A 90 -10.03 -2.92 12.85
CA ILE A 90 -10.98 -3.88 13.40
C ILE A 90 -10.52 -4.35 14.79
N SER A 91 -11.45 -4.48 15.73
CA SER A 91 -11.14 -5.00 17.06
C SER A 91 -10.68 -6.46 17.02
N ASP A 92 -9.93 -6.91 18.02
CA ASP A 92 -9.49 -8.31 18.13
C ASP A 92 -10.71 -9.27 18.18
N GLU A 93 -11.81 -8.84 18.80
CA GLU A 93 -13.06 -9.60 18.92
C GLU A 93 -13.79 -9.69 17.57
N ASP A 94 -13.97 -8.56 16.86
CA ASP A 94 -14.62 -8.55 15.55
C ASP A 94 -13.78 -9.30 14.50
N PHE A 95 -12.44 -9.16 14.56
CA PHE A 95 -11.52 -9.90 13.71
C PHE A 95 -11.69 -11.41 13.91
N ALA A 96 -11.66 -11.88 15.18
CA ALA A 96 -11.85 -13.28 15.52
C ALA A 96 -13.22 -13.80 15.06
N THR A 97 -14.26 -13.00 15.21
CA THR A 97 -15.62 -13.33 14.77
C THR A 97 -15.70 -13.48 13.25
N ALA A 98 -15.15 -12.51 12.49
CA ALA A 98 -15.13 -12.56 11.04
C ALA A 98 -14.32 -13.75 10.51
N ILE A 99 -13.10 -13.97 11.04
CA ILE A 99 -12.25 -15.10 10.63
C ILE A 99 -12.91 -16.44 10.98
N THR A 100 -13.60 -16.56 12.14
CA THR A 100 -14.32 -17.79 12.53
C THR A 100 -15.44 -18.09 11.53
N ALA A 101 -16.25 -17.10 11.16
CA ALA A 101 -17.33 -17.28 10.21
C ALA A 101 -16.80 -17.72 8.83
N VAL A 102 -15.73 -17.07 8.35
CA VAL A 102 -15.09 -17.41 7.08
C VAL A 102 -14.45 -18.80 7.12
N LYS A 103 -13.83 -19.19 8.25
CA LYS A 103 -13.29 -20.55 8.41
C LYS A 103 -14.38 -21.60 8.28
N VAL A 104 -15.54 -21.41 8.92
CA VAL A 104 -16.68 -22.34 8.80
C VAL A 104 -17.13 -22.49 7.35
N ALA A 105 -17.22 -21.38 6.62
CA ALA A 105 -17.55 -21.40 5.18
C ALA A 105 -16.46 -22.10 4.35
N ALA A 106 -15.17 -21.84 4.65
CA ALA A 106 -14.04 -22.50 3.98
C ALA A 106 -14.05 -24.01 4.20
N ASP A 107 -14.26 -24.47 5.43
CA ASP A 107 -14.37 -25.90 5.75
C ASP A 107 -15.55 -26.54 4.99
N SER A 108 -16.68 -25.82 4.87
CA SER A 108 -17.87 -26.27 4.14
C SER A 108 -17.60 -26.44 2.64
N VAL A 109 -17.00 -25.44 1.97
CA VAL A 109 -16.73 -25.52 0.51
C VAL A 109 -15.72 -26.61 0.18
N VAL A 110 -14.70 -26.80 1.02
CA VAL A 110 -13.72 -27.88 0.87
C VAL A 110 -14.41 -29.26 1.04
N LYS A 111 -15.20 -29.42 2.09
CA LYS A 111 -15.95 -30.68 2.35
C LYS A 111 -16.93 -31.04 1.24
N LYS A 112 -17.58 -30.02 0.63
CA LYS A 112 -18.49 -30.18 -0.52
C LYS A 112 -17.73 -30.42 -1.84
N GLY A 113 -16.41 -30.35 -1.87
CA GLY A 113 -15.59 -30.46 -3.09
C GLY A 113 -15.78 -29.29 -4.07
N VAL A 114 -16.23 -28.14 -3.61
CA VAL A 114 -16.44 -26.93 -4.45
C VAL A 114 -15.10 -26.35 -4.88
N CYS A 115 -14.14 -26.29 -3.97
CA CYS A 115 -12.78 -25.82 -4.26
C CYS A 115 -11.78 -26.44 -3.26
N GLU A 116 -10.48 -26.24 -3.56
CA GLU A 116 -9.40 -26.54 -2.60
C GLU A 116 -9.42 -25.56 -1.42
N GLN A 117 -8.54 -25.86 -0.43
CA GLN A 117 -8.35 -24.97 0.74
C GLN A 117 -8.03 -23.55 0.30
N PRO A 118 -8.84 -22.54 0.69
CA PRO A 118 -8.53 -21.16 0.44
C PRO A 118 -7.21 -20.73 1.11
N THR A 119 -6.50 -19.81 0.46
CA THR A 119 -5.26 -19.24 0.96
C THR A 119 -5.52 -18.24 2.10
N GLN A 120 -4.47 -17.89 2.86
CA GLN A 120 -4.54 -16.88 3.90
C GLN A 120 -5.13 -15.55 3.39
N PHE A 121 -4.70 -15.10 2.18
CA PHE A 121 -5.18 -13.83 1.62
C PHE A 121 -6.65 -13.91 1.19
N GLU A 122 -7.10 -15.04 0.65
CA GLU A 122 -8.53 -15.27 0.32
C GLU A 122 -9.41 -15.26 1.56
N ILE A 123 -8.97 -15.87 2.66
CA ILE A 123 -9.68 -15.84 3.96
C ILE A 123 -9.79 -14.39 4.48
N LEU A 124 -8.69 -13.63 4.46
CA LEU A 124 -8.66 -12.23 4.91
C LEU A 124 -9.56 -11.33 4.03
N THR A 125 -9.53 -11.53 2.71
CA THR A 125 -10.37 -10.80 1.76
C THR A 125 -11.86 -11.07 2.00
N ALA A 126 -12.24 -12.34 2.17
CA ALA A 126 -13.61 -12.73 2.48
C ALA A 126 -14.07 -12.19 3.83
N ALA A 127 -13.19 -12.20 4.85
CA ALA A 127 -13.47 -11.64 6.17
C ALA A 127 -13.71 -10.13 6.12
N ALA A 128 -12.93 -9.39 5.32
CA ALA A 128 -13.13 -7.96 5.11
C ALA A 128 -14.49 -7.66 4.45
N PHE A 129 -14.84 -8.36 3.38
CA PHE A 129 -16.15 -8.18 2.72
C PHE A 129 -17.32 -8.54 3.65
N LEU A 130 -17.22 -9.65 4.38
CA LEU A 130 -18.25 -10.05 5.34
C LEU A 130 -18.41 -8.99 6.44
N TYR A 131 -17.31 -8.52 7.02
CA TYR A 131 -17.32 -7.51 8.06
C TYR A 131 -17.94 -6.19 7.57
N PHE A 132 -17.51 -5.69 6.42
CA PHE A 132 -18.05 -4.44 5.85
C PHE A 132 -19.55 -4.56 5.52
N TYR A 133 -19.99 -5.69 5.00
CA TYR A 133 -21.41 -5.96 4.77
C TYR A 133 -22.22 -5.94 6.07
N LEU A 134 -21.76 -6.66 7.11
CA LEU A 134 -22.44 -6.71 8.41
C LEU A 134 -22.45 -5.33 9.08
N GLN A 135 -21.40 -4.55 8.91
CA GLN A 135 -21.30 -3.19 9.41
C GLN A 135 -22.11 -2.18 8.60
N LYS A 136 -22.69 -2.58 7.47
CA LYS A 136 -23.50 -1.72 6.57
C LYS A 136 -22.74 -0.45 6.19
N VAL A 137 -21.51 -0.60 5.66
CA VAL A 137 -20.74 0.54 5.18
C VAL A 137 -21.41 1.20 3.97
N ASP A 138 -21.31 2.54 3.85
CA ASP A 138 -21.73 3.25 2.65
C ASP A 138 -20.84 2.90 1.47
N TYR A 139 -19.53 2.84 1.71
CA TYR A 139 -18.49 2.47 0.74
C TYR A 139 -17.37 1.65 1.39
N ALA A 140 -16.72 0.81 0.58
CA ALA A 140 -15.46 0.19 0.95
C ALA A 140 -14.38 0.52 -0.09
N VAL A 141 -13.20 0.97 0.37
CA VAL A 141 -12.02 1.21 -0.47
C VAL A 141 -11.10 0.00 -0.35
N ILE A 142 -10.92 -0.71 -1.46
CA ILE A 142 -10.29 -2.03 -1.50
C ILE A 142 -8.97 -1.94 -2.24
N GLU A 143 -7.86 -2.16 -1.53
CA GLU A 143 -6.53 -2.31 -2.11
C GLU A 143 -6.34 -3.73 -2.64
N VAL A 144 -5.86 -3.85 -3.88
CA VAL A 144 -5.41 -5.11 -4.48
C VAL A 144 -4.14 -5.60 -3.78
N GLY A 145 -4.11 -6.87 -3.41
CA GLY A 145 -2.90 -7.46 -2.81
C GLY A 145 -1.75 -7.52 -3.79
N MET A 146 -1.96 -8.08 -4.98
CA MET A 146 -0.93 -8.21 -6.01
C MET A 146 -1.53 -8.30 -7.42
N GLY A 147 -0.92 -7.56 -8.37
CA GLY A 147 -1.38 -7.58 -9.77
C GLY A 147 -2.75 -6.94 -9.94
N GLY A 148 -3.78 -7.73 -10.12
CA GLY A 148 -5.17 -7.29 -10.27
C GLY A 148 -6.07 -8.37 -10.85
N LEU A 149 -5.77 -8.89 -12.04
CA LEU A 149 -6.62 -9.84 -12.78
C LEU A 149 -7.00 -11.08 -11.95
N TRP A 150 -6.03 -11.66 -11.27
CA TRP A 150 -6.20 -12.89 -10.48
C TRP A 150 -6.14 -12.63 -8.95
N ASP A 151 -6.28 -11.38 -8.55
CA ASP A 151 -6.29 -11.02 -7.13
C ASP A 151 -7.65 -11.34 -6.51
N SER A 152 -7.65 -11.86 -5.29
CA SER A 152 -8.88 -12.24 -4.57
C SER A 152 -9.86 -11.10 -4.40
N THR A 153 -9.38 -9.84 -4.45
CA THR A 153 -10.25 -8.65 -4.39
C THR A 153 -11.00 -8.38 -5.69
N ASN A 154 -10.60 -9.00 -6.82
CA ASN A 154 -11.16 -8.71 -8.15
C ASN A 154 -12.56 -9.32 -8.40
N VAL A 155 -13.19 -9.85 -7.38
CA VAL A 155 -14.58 -10.34 -7.37
C VAL A 155 -15.63 -9.21 -7.38
N ILE A 156 -15.21 -7.97 -7.16
CA ILE A 156 -16.10 -6.81 -7.06
C ILE A 156 -16.30 -6.11 -8.42
N THR A 157 -17.43 -5.39 -8.52
CA THR A 157 -17.68 -4.38 -9.56
C THR A 157 -17.68 -3.01 -8.87
N PRO A 158 -16.57 -2.27 -8.90
CA PRO A 158 -16.46 -1.02 -8.16
C PRO A 158 -17.17 0.13 -8.86
N VAL A 159 -17.45 1.22 -8.15
CA VAL A 159 -17.93 2.47 -8.74
C VAL A 159 -16.83 3.25 -9.47
N VAL A 160 -15.57 3.04 -9.07
CA VAL A 160 -14.37 3.58 -9.72
C VAL A 160 -13.23 2.57 -9.57
N SER A 161 -12.51 2.31 -10.66
CA SER A 161 -11.24 1.58 -10.66
C SER A 161 -10.06 2.55 -10.69
N VAL A 162 -8.99 2.24 -9.95
CA VAL A 162 -7.79 3.08 -9.85
C VAL A 162 -6.53 2.25 -10.11
N ILE A 163 -5.67 2.70 -11.03
CA ILE A 163 -4.33 2.16 -11.26
C ILE A 163 -3.32 3.25 -10.94
N THR A 164 -2.62 3.17 -9.80
CA THR A 164 -1.74 4.25 -9.32
C THR A 164 -0.52 4.45 -10.21
N ASN A 165 0.20 3.37 -10.50
CA ASN A 165 1.32 3.34 -11.43
C ASN A 165 1.63 1.91 -11.88
N VAL A 166 2.55 1.77 -12.84
CA VAL A 166 3.12 0.49 -13.29
C VAL A 166 4.63 0.60 -13.29
N ALA A 167 5.29 -0.27 -12.53
CA ALA A 167 6.75 -0.42 -12.49
C ALA A 167 7.10 -1.90 -12.32
N LEU A 168 8.38 -2.25 -12.50
CA LEU A 168 8.86 -3.63 -12.31
C LEU A 168 8.82 -3.99 -10.82
N ASP A 169 7.96 -4.91 -10.46
CA ASP A 169 7.87 -5.56 -9.16
C ASP A 169 7.10 -6.87 -9.31
N HIS A 170 7.31 -7.82 -8.41
CA HIS A 170 6.68 -9.15 -8.45
C HIS A 170 6.79 -9.83 -9.82
N THR A 171 7.98 -9.72 -10.44
CA THR A 171 8.21 -10.17 -11.83
C THR A 171 8.08 -11.68 -12.02
N ASP A 172 8.20 -12.45 -10.97
CA ASP A 172 7.95 -13.89 -10.90
C ASP A 172 6.46 -14.24 -11.02
N ARG A 173 5.56 -13.33 -10.67
CA ARG A 173 4.10 -13.51 -10.61
C ARG A 173 3.33 -12.68 -11.63
N CYS A 174 3.65 -11.40 -11.73
CA CYS A 174 2.94 -10.46 -12.60
C CYS A 174 3.52 -10.39 -14.01
N GLY A 175 4.69 -10.97 -14.24
CA GLY A 175 5.38 -10.97 -15.53
C GLY A 175 6.64 -10.10 -15.56
N LYS A 176 7.53 -10.39 -16.51
CA LYS A 176 8.90 -9.83 -16.57
C LYS A 176 9.00 -8.51 -17.34
N THR A 177 7.89 -7.99 -17.86
CA THR A 177 7.85 -6.72 -18.62
C THR A 177 6.78 -5.79 -18.08
N LEU A 178 6.95 -4.47 -18.28
CA LEU A 178 5.96 -3.47 -17.90
C LEU A 178 4.58 -3.75 -18.52
N GLU A 179 4.57 -4.20 -19.78
CA GLU A 179 3.35 -4.58 -20.50
C GLU A 179 2.59 -5.71 -19.77
N ARG A 180 3.28 -6.79 -19.39
CA ARG A 180 2.66 -7.92 -18.68
C ARG A 180 2.14 -7.51 -17.30
N ILE A 181 2.90 -6.71 -16.57
CA ILE A 181 2.47 -6.17 -15.28
C ILE A 181 1.25 -5.26 -15.46
N ALA A 182 1.24 -4.44 -16.51
CA ALA A 182 0.10 -3.57 -16.85
C ALA A 182 -1.15 -4.38 -17.20
N MET A 183 -1.02 -5.48 -17.96
CA MET A 183 -2.13 -6.40 -18.25
C MET A 183 -2.74 -7.00 -16.97
N GLN A 184 -1.90 -7.41 -16.00
CA GLN A 184 -2.38 -7.91 -14.72
C GLN A 184 -3.16 -6.85 -13.96
N LYS A 185 -2.64 -5.61 -13.90
CA LYS A 185 -3.31 -4.50 -13.21
C LYS A 185 -4.58 -4.05 -13.93
N ALA A 186 -4.56 -4.02 -15.26
CA ALA A 186 -5.72 -3.69 -16.07
C ALA A 186 -6.92 -4.64 -15.82
N GLY A 187 -6.68 -5.86 -15.33
CA GLY A 187 -7.73 -6.83 -14.99
C GLY A 187 -8.78 -6.33 -13.99
N ILE A 188 -8.54 -5.24 -13.25
CA ILE A 188 -9.54 -4.63 -12.38
C ILE A 188 -10.51 -3.69 -13.12
N ILE A 189 -10.28 -3.41 -14.40
CA ILE A 189 -11.15 -2.57 -15.22
C ILE A 189 -12.44 -3.33 -15.52
N LYS A 190 -13.57 -2.73 -15.17
CA LYS A 190 -14.91 -3.32 -15.37
C LYS A 190 -15.67 -2.54 -16.42
N GLU A 191 -16.67 -3.20 -17.00
CA GLU A 191 -17.50 -2.62 -18.06
C GLU A 191 -18.16 -1.32 -17.60
N LYS A 192 -17.97 -0.24 -18.38
CA LYS A 192 -18.49 1.11 -18.14
C LYS A 192 -18.13 1.77 -16.81
N VAL A 193 -17.22 1.15 -16.04
CA VAL A 193 -16.72 1.71 -14.78
C VAL A 193 -15.57 2.66 -15.07
N PRO A 194 -15.59 3.92 -14.60
CA PRO A 194 -14.50 4.86 -14.83
C PRO A 194 -13.18 4.38 -14.22
N LEU A 195 -12.10 4.58 -14.98
CA LEU A 195 -10.73 4.32 -14.60
C LEU A 195 -9.98 5.62 -14.35
N VAL A 196 -9.35 5.75 -13.18
CA VAL A 196 -8.37 6.81 -12.90
C VAL A 196 -6.98 6.17 -12.87
N THR A 197 -6.02 6.73 -13.62
CA THR A 197 -4.67 6.16 -13.65
C THR A 197 -3.59 7.23 -13.75
N ALA A 198 -2.45 6.95 -13.10
CA ALA A 198 -1.20 7.68 -13.28
C ALA A 198 -0.07 6.76 -13.81
N ALA A 199 -0.43 5.70 -14.53
CA ALA A 199 0.51 4.91 -15.28
C ALA A 199 1.15 5.75 -16.41
N GLU A 200 2.43 5.53 -16.68
CA GLU A 200 3.23 6.28 -17.63
C GLU A 200 3.94 5.34 -18.61
N GLY A 201 4.28 5.87 -19.77
CA GLY A 201 4.98 5.14 -20.82
C GLY A 201 4.06 4.24 -21.66
N ASN A 202 4.38 4.09 -22.93
CA ASN A 202 3.53 3.36 -23.89
C ASN A 202 3.37 1.87 -23.52
N GLU A 203 4.43 1.24 -22.98
CA GLU A 203 4.40 -0.18 -22.59
C GLU A 203 3.38 -0.45 -21.48
N ALA A 204 3.24 0.49 -20.53
CA ALA A 204 2.26 0.37 -19.45
C ALA A 204 0.86 0.83 -19.88
N LEU A 205 0.77 1.96 -20.61
CA LEU A 205 -0.51 2.54 -21.01
C LEU A 205 -1.22 1.74 -22.10
N GLY A 206 -0.49 1.11 -23.02
CA GLY A 206 -1.07 0.37 -24.13
C GLY A 206 -2.09 -0.68 -23.66
N PRO A 207 -1.72 -1.63 -22.82
CA PRO A 207 -2.66 -2.64 -22.30
C PRO A 207 -3.83 -2.04 -21.50
N ILE A 208 -3.56 -1.03 -20.66
CA ILE A 208 -4.57 -0.38 -19.82
C ILE A 208 -5.62 0.31 -20.69
N VAL A 209 -5.19 1.13 -21.65
CA VAL A 209 -6.10 1.89 -22.52
C VAL A 209 -6.86 0.95 -23.45
N SER A 210 -6.18 -0.07 -24.03
CA SER A 210 -6.83 -1.04 -24.91
C SER A 210 -7.96 -1.80 -24.19
N LEU A 211 -7.71 -2.26 -22.95
CA LEU A 211 -8.74 -2.95 -22.16
C LEU A 211 -9.86 -1.98 -21.71
N ALA A 212 -9.52 -0.75 -21.34
CA ALA A 212 -10.52 0.26 -20.99
C ALA A 212 -11.45 0.57 -22.18
N MET A 213 -10.89 0.72 -23.39
CA MET A 213 -11.69 0.90 -24.62
C MET A 213 -12.61 -0.32 -24.87
N PHE A 214 -12.08 -1.52 -24.76
CA PHE A 214 -12.86 -2.76 -24.93
C PHE A 214 -14.00 -2.87 -23.91
N LYS A 215 -13.79 -2.38 -22.67
CA LYS A 215 -14.79 -2.35 -21.59
C LYS A 215 -15.67 -1.10 -21.60
N GLU A 216 -15.55 -0.22 -22.59
CA GLU A 216 -16.25 1.08 -22.63
C GLU A 216 -16.05 1.89 -21.34
N ALA A 217 -14.91 1.71 -20.64
CA ALA A 217 -14.59 2.37 -19.40
C ALA A 217 -13.98 3.76 -19.66
N PRO A 218 -14.57 4.86 -19.15
CA PRO A 218 -13.99 6.19 -19.28
C PRO A 218 -12.64 6.27 -18.56
N VAL A 219 -11.59 6.78 -19.24
CA VAL A 219 -10.22 6.87 -18.69
C VAL A 219 -9.88 8.32 -18.32
N TYR A 220 -9.50 8.50 -17.05
CA TYR A 220 -8.95 9.74 -16.51
C TYR A 220 -7.45 9.54 -16.27
N LEU A 221 -6.63 10.04 -17.21
CA LEU A 221 -5.18 9.84 -17.21
C LEU A 221 -4.47 11.08 -16.64
N TYR A 222 -3.62 10.86 -15.63
CA TYR A 222 -2.70 11.87 -15.10
C TYR A 222 -1.78 12.40 -16.22
N GLY A 223 -1.54 13.71 -16.22
CA GLY A 223 -0.77 14.39 -17.27
C GLY A 223 -1.58 14.71 -18.55
N LYS A 224 -2.82 14.19 -18.66
CA LYS A 224 -3.75 14.53 -19.76
C LYS A 224 -5.05 15.11 -19.24
N ALA A 225 -5.81 14.36 -18.45
CA ALA A 225 -7.09 14.80 -17.91
C ALA A 225 -6.94 15.64 -16.63
N PHE A 226 -5.88 15.42 -15.89
CA PHE A 226 -5.55 16.14 -14.65
C PHE A 226 -4.07 16.06 -14.33
N HIS A 227 -3.56 17.01 -13.53
CA HIS A 227 -2.20 16.98 -12.99
C HIS A 227 -2.11 17.85 -11.72
N GLY A 228 -1.13 17.56 -10.87
CA GLY A 228 -0.80 18.36 -9.69
C GLY A 228 0.50 19.14 -9.92
N THR A 229 0.51 20.42 -9.54
CA THR A 229 1.69 21.29 -9.57
C THR A 229 2.09 21.67 -8.17
N GLU A 230 3.31 21.32 -7.75
CA GLU A 230 3.84 21.66 -6.42
C GLU A 230 3.91 23.17 -6.23
N VAL A 231 3.41 23.66 -5.10
CA VAL A 231 3.53 25.07 -4.67
C VAL A 231 4.57 25.17 -3.55
N LYS A 232 4.49 24.29 -2.55
CA LYS A 232 5.42 24.25 -1.42
C LYS A 232 5.59 22.81 -0.95
N SER A 233 6.79 22.47 -0.49
CA SER A 233 7.08 21.11 -0.01
C SER A 233 8.11 21.14 1.13
N SER A 234 7.86 20.36 2.16
CA SER A 234 8.75 20.12 3.30
C SER A 234 8.49 18.72 3.88
N MET A 235 9.29 18.33 4.89
CA MET A 235 9.05 17.09 5.65
C MET A 235 7.79 17.14 6.54
N GLU A 236 7.23 18.31 6.76
CA GLU A 236 5.95 18.51 7.48
C GLU A 236 4.73 18.33 6.60
N GLY A 237 4.91 18.41 5.28
CA GLY A 237 3.84 18.29 4.30
C GLY A 237 4.07 19.14 3.06
N GLN A 238 3.07 19.17 2.20
CA GLN A 238 3.13 19.82 0.88
C GLN A 238 1.84 20.55 0.58
N THR A 239 1.95 21.64 -0.21
CA THR A 239 0.83 22.30 -0.86
C THR A 239 1.02 22.17 -2.38
N PHE A 240 -0.04 21.86 -3.09
CA PHE A 240 -0.02 21.75 -4.55
C PHE A 240 -1.36 22.22 -5.14
N THR A 241 -1.33 22.68 -6.37
CA THR A 241 -2.53 23.01 -7.15
C THR A 241 -2.90 21.81 -8.02
N LEU A 242 -4.12 21.30 -7.88
CA LEU A 242 -4.70 20.30 -8.78
C LEU A 242 -5.39 21.01 -9.95
N HIS A 243 -5.01 20.64 -11.17
CA HIS A 243 -5.63 21.04 -12.42
C HIS A 243 -6.41 19.85 -13.01
N ALA A 244 -7.69 20.00 -13.31
CA ALA A 244 -8.49 18.95 -13.94
C ALA A 244 -9.48 19.55 -14.95
N GLY A 245 -9.27 19.25 -16.25
CA GLY A 245 -9.94 19.95 -17.35
C GLY A 245 -9.53 21.43 -17.39
N ASP A 246 -10.28 22.22 -18.18
CA ASP A 246 -9.95 23.63 -18.45
C ASP A 246 -10.37 24.59 -17.33
N PHE A 247 -11.23 24.16 -16.41
CA PHE A 247 -11.92 25.04 -15.46
C PHE A 247 -11.76 24.68 -13.99
N TYR A 248 -11.11 23.56 -13.66
CA TYR A 248 -10.93 23.15 -12.27
C TYR A 248 -9.49 23.35 -11.83
N HIS A 249 -9.30 24.32 -10.93
CA HIS A 249 -8.04 24.61 -10.26
C HIS A 249 -8.33 24.74 -8.76
N SER A 250 -7.66 23.96 -7.93
CA SER A 250 -7.81 24.03 -6.48
C SER A 250 -6.51 23.66 -5.77
N ASP A 251 -6.19 24.42 -4.72
CA ASP A 251 -5.00 24.19 -3.91
C ASP A 251 -5.31 23.20 -2.78
N TYR A 252 -4.45 22.22 -2.62
CA TYR A 252 -4.59 21.18 -1.60
C TYR A 252 -3.35 21.15 -0.71
N GLU A 253 -3.59 20.91 0.58
CA GLU A 253 -2.56 20.62 1.57
C GLU A 253 -2.56 19.15 1.93
N ILE A 254 -1.38 18.53 2.03
CA ILE A 254 -1.20 17.14 2.45
C ILE A 254 -0.05 17.01 3.44
N LYS A 255 -0.18 16.10 4.40
CA LYS A 255 0.87 15.79 5.38
C LYS A 255 1.92 14.82 4.85
N LEU A 256 1.63 14.12 3.77
CA LEU A 256 2.55 13.13 3.19
C LEU A 256 3.59 13.84 2.33
N PRO A 257 4.90 13.78 2.67
CA PRO A 257 5.94 14.40 1.88
C PRO A 257 6.32 13.57 0.66
N GLY A 258 7.05 14.19 -0.28
CA GLY A 258 7.54 13.57 -1.52
C GLY A 258 6.65 13.84 -2.74
N GLU A 259 7.29 14.15 -3.87
CA GLU A 259 6.62 14.52 -5.12
C GLU A 259 5.60 13.47 -5.61
N HIS A 260 5.94 12.18 -5.42
CA HIS A 260 5.05 11.07 -5.77
C HIS A 260 3.71 11.11 -5.00
N GLN A 261 3.66 11.74 -3.81
CA GLN A 261 2.42 11.87 -3.05
C GLN A 261 1.49 12.94 -3.63
N ILE A 262 2.01 13.96 -4.33
CA ILE A 262 1.19 14.91 -5.10
C ILE A 262 0.44 14.16 -6.21
N LYS A 263 1.15 13.29 -6.95
CA LYS A 263 0.54 12.43 -7.99
C LYS A 263 -0.51 11.49 -7.38
N ASN A 264 -0.20 10.80 -6.29
CA ASN A 264 -1.11 9.91 -5.58
C ASN A 264 -2.36 10.65 -5.09
N THR A 265 -2.20 11.85 -4.51
CA THR A 265 -3.31 12.67 -4.02
C THR A 265 -4.19 13.16 -5.16
N SER A 266 -3.60 13.58 -6.28
CA SER A 266 -4.35 13.97 -7.48
C SER A 266 -5.24 12.83 -7.99
N VAL A 267 -4.68 11.60 -8.04
CA VAL A 267 -5.44 10.39 -8.40
C VAL A 267 -6.58 10.14 -7.41
N ALA A 268 -6.32 10.25 -6.11
CA ALA A 268 -7.33 10.02 -5.07
C ALA A 268 -8.48 11.04 -5.14
N ILE A 269 -8.17 12.32 -5.33
CA ILE A 269 -9.16 13.39 -5.46
C ILE A 269 -10.04 13.16 -6.70
N VAL A 270 -9.44 12.87 -7.85
CA VAL A 270 -10.20 12.61 -9.09
C VAL A 270 -11.08 11.38 -8.95
N ALA A 271 -10.58 10.30 -8.31
CA ALA A 271 -11.39 9.12 -8.01
C ALA A 271 -12.58 9.48 -7.10
N ALA A 272 -12.35 10.23 -6.01
CA ALA A 272 -13.43 10.67 -5.12
C ALA A 272 -14.45 11.61 -5.81
N LYS A 273 -14.00 12.49 -6.71
CA LYS A 273 -14.88 13.31 -7.56
C LYS A 273 -15.74 12.46 -8.51
N LEU A 274 -15.28 11.31 -8.95
CA LEU A 274 -16.11 10.39 -9.73
C LEU A 274 -17.14 9.67 -8.84
N VAL A 275 -16.76 9.33 -7.61
CA VAL A 275 -17.71 8.79 -6.63
C VAL A 275 -18.79 9.83 -6.27
N SER A 276 -18.43 11.11 -6.14
CA SER A 276 -19.38 12.20 -5.81
C SER A 276 -20.51 12.39 -6.81
N LYS A 277 -20.35 11.90 -8.05
CA LYS A 277 -21.45 11.87 -9.03
C LYS A 277 -22.63 10.97 -8.63
N GLN A 278 -22.42 10.10 -7.63
CA GLN A 278 -23.42 9.18 -7.10
C GLN A 278 -23.78 9.49 -5.63
N ASP A 279 -23.07 10.46 -4.99
CA ASP A 279 -23.27 10.78 -3.58
C ASP A 279 -22.85 12.22 -3.27
N ASP A 280 -23.82 13.12 -3.16
CA ASP A 280 -23.62 14.57 -2.98
C ASP A 280 -22.99 14.94 -1.63
N ARG A 281 -22.89 14.01 -0.68
CA ARG A 281 -22.18 14.21 0.58
C ARG A 281 -20.67 14.45 0.34
N ILE A 282 -20.12 13.93 -0.77
CA ILE A 282 -18.71 14.09 -1.14
C ILE A 282 -18.54 15.44 -1.87
N ASN A 283 -18.43 16.51 -1.10
CA ASN A 283 -18.28 17.88 -1.59
C ASN A 283 -16.82 18.36 -1.56
N GLU A 284 -16.54 19.59 -2.02
CA GLU A 284 -15.19 20.15 -2.06
C GLU A 284 -14.53 20.20 -0.66
N LEU A 285 -15.29 20.54 0.39
CA LEU A 285 -14.76 20.56 1.75
C LEU A 285 -14.28 19.16 2.17
N ALA A 286 -15.03 18.10 1.83
CA ALA A 286 -14.64 16.72 2.13
C ALA A 286 -13.35 16.32 1.40
N LEU A 287 -13.13 16.79 0.15
CA LEU A 287 -11.90 16.56 -0.59
C LEU A 287 -10.70 17.20 0.15
N HIS A 288 -10.79 18.49 0.50
CA HIS A 288 -9.72 19.20 1.19
C HIS A 288 -9.41 18.60 2.58
N VAL A 289 -10.43 18.42 3.41
CA VAL A 289 -10.28 17.90 4.77
C VAL A 289 -9.75 16.46 4.76
N GLY A 290 -10.26 15.64 3.83
CA GLY A 290 -9.87 14.23 3.73
C GLY A 290 -8.39 14.06 3.40
N VAL A 291 -7.88 14.75 2.38
CA VAL A 291 -6.46 14.62 2.00
C VAL A 291 -5.54 15.26 3.03
N ALA A 292 -5.91 16.41 3.60
CA ALA A 292 -5.12 17.11 4.63
C ALA A 292 -4.97 16.30 5.92
N ASN A 293 -5.95 15.45 6.25
CA ASN A 293 -5.90 14.59 7.44
C ASN A 293 -5.32 13.19 7.17
N THR A 294 -4.94 12.89 5.93
CA THR A 294 -4.40 11.58 5.60
C THR A 294 -3.00 11.41 6.17
N VAL A 295 -2.83 10.33 6.95
CA VAL A 295 -1.55 9.81 7.44
C VAL A 295 -1.41 8.39 6.93
N TRP A 296 -0.22 8.02 6.45
CA TRP A 296 0.05 6.67 5.99
C TRP A 296 1.44 6.22 6.50
N PRO A 297 1.47 5.41 7.57
CA PRO A 297 2.71 5.01 8.21
C PRO A 297 3.67 4.28 7.26
N GLY A 298 4.97 4.48 7.46
CA GLY A 298 6.03 3.85 6.66
C GLY A 298 6.14 4.40 5.23
N ARG A 299 5.71 5.63 4.99
CA ARG A 299 5.89 6.34 3.73
C ARG A 299 6.51 7.71 3.99
N LEU A 300 7.83 7.78 3.89
CA LEU A 300 8.66 8.94 4.24
C LEU A 300 8.22 9.55 5.59
N GLU A 301 7.90 8.67 6.53
CA GLU A 301 7.37 9.01 7.85
C GLU A 301 8.50 9.47 8.77
N ARG A 302 8.55 10.75 9.13
CA ARG A 302 9.49 11.24 10.14
C ARG A 302 8.90 11.03 11.53
N ILE A 303 9.58 10.20 12.33
CA ILE A 303 9.14 9.83 13.69
C ILE A 303 9.92 10.55 14.79
N HIS A 304 11.05 11.17 14.48
CA HIS A 304 11.90 11.90 15.42
C HIS A 304 12.62 13.05 14.72
N LYS A 305 12.99 14.07 15.48
CA LYS A 305 13.84 15.19 15.08
C LYS A 305 15.09 15.22 15.95
N ASN A 306 16.23 15.58 15.38
CA ASN A 306 17.52 15.76 16.04
C ASN A 306 18.10 14.47 16.68
N PRO A 307 18.51 13.46 15.88
CA PRO A 307 18.51 13.41 14.42
C PRO A 307 17.13 13.15 13.83
N ASP A 308 16.92 13.51 12.57
CA ASP A 308 15.72 13.11 11.87
C ASP A 308 15.74 11.60 11.61
N ILE A 309 14.69 10.90 12.09
CA ILE A 309 14.51 9.46 11.86
C ILE A 309 13.33 9.25 10.91
N ILE A 310 13.61 8.63 9.78
CA ILE A 310 12.67 8.43 8.68
C ILE A 310 12.40 6.94 8.48
N LEU A 311 11.14 6.59 8.36
CA LEU A 311 10.69 5.25 8.02
C LEU A 311 10.10 5.23 6.61
N ASP A 312 10.59 4.35 5.74
CA ASP A 312 10.04 4.17 4.39
C ASP A 312 10.06 2.72 3.94
N GLY A 313 8.95 2.26 3.39
CA GLY A 313 8.80 0.90 2.89
C GLY A 313 9.25 0.68 1.45
N ALA A 314 10.09 1.54 0.86
CA ALA A 314 10.65 1.36 -0.48
C ALA A 314 11.41 0.03 -0.58
N HIS A 315 11.04 -0.81 -1.55
CA HIS A 315 11.54 -2.18 -1.70
C HIS A 315 11.69 -2.62 -3.17
N ASN A 316 11.51 -1.69 -4.11
CA ASN A 316 11.76 -1.87 -5.53
C ASN A 316 12.46 -0.63 -6.11
N PRO A 317 13.08 -0.68 -7.30
CA PRO A 317 13.85 0.43 -7.84
C PRO A 317 13.05 1.73 -8.00
N ASP A 318 11.77 1.67 -8.37
CA ASP A 318 10.90 2.84 -8.51
C ASP A 318 10.64 3.52 -7.15
N GLY A 319 10.32 2.72 -6.10
CA GLY A 319 10.20 3.21 -4.72
C GLY A 319 11.52 3.77 -4.18
N ALA A 320 12.64 3.09 -4.45
CA ALA A 320 13.99 3.54 -4.08
C ALA A 320 14.33 4.90 -4.69
N LYS A 321 13.98 5.11 -5.97
CA LYS A 321 14.14 6.40 -6.66
C LYS A 321 13.31 7.51 -6.01
N ALA A 322 12.05 7.22 -5.69
CA ALA A 322 11.17 8.19 -5.01
C ALA A 322 11.72 8.58 -3.63
N LEU A 323 12.18 7.60 -2.84
CA LEU A 323 12.81 7.83 -1.54
C LEU A 323 14.10 8.65 -1.67
N ARG A 324 15.01 8.27 -2.60
CA ARG A 324 16.26 9.01 -2.81
C ARG A 324 16.04 10.46 -3.22
N ASN A 325 15.13 10.70 -4.16
CA ASN A 325 14.76 12.06 -4.58
C ASN A 325 14.23 12.90 -3.40
N ALA A 326 13.45 12.30 -2.53
CA ALA A 326 12.93 12.98 -1.35
C ALA A 326 14.03 13.28 -0.33
N LEU A 327 14.94 12.32 -0.05
CA LEU A 327 16.09 12.55 0.82
C LEU A 327 16.98 13.67 0.29
N ASP A 328 17.27 13.69 -1.02
CA ASP A 328 18.08 14.75 -1.64
C ASP A 328 17.40 16.11 -1.59
N LYS A 329 16.08 16.14 -1.74
CA LYS A 329 15.29 17.38 -1.70
C LYS A 329 15.21 17.98 -0.31
N TYR A 330 14.94 17.16 0.70
CA TYR A 330 14.68 17.63 2.07
C TYR A 330 15.94 17.72 2.93
N TYR A 331 17.01 16.98 2.57
CA TYR A 331 18.29 16.92 3.29
C TYR A 331 19.48 17.16 2.35
N PRO A 332 19.51 18.29 1.63
CA PRO A 332 20.55 18.56 0.62
C PRO A 332 21.94 18.54 1.26
N GLY A 333 22.86 17.74 0.66
CA GLY A 333 24.23 17.62 1.11
C GLY A 333 24.46 16.87 2.42
N LYS A 334 23.42 16.29 3.03
CA LYS A 334 23.59 15.46 4.23
C LYS A 334 23.91 14.02 3.86
N GLN A 335 24.86 13.42 4.58
CA GLN A 335 25.09 11.99 4.60
C GLN A 335 23.92 11.30 5.30
N VAL A 336 23.42 10.22 4.74
CA VAL A 336 22.33 9.43 5.33
C VAL A 336 22.88 8.16 5.97
N GLN A 337 22.46 7.90 7.19
CA GLN A 337 22.72 6.64 7.89
C GLN A 337 21.52 5.70 7.63
N PHE A 338 21.73 4.67 6.81
CA PHE A 338 20.66 3.71 6.50
C PHE A 338 20.67 2.53 7.47
N VAL A 339 19.51 2.18 8.01
CA VAL A 339 19.23 0.85 8.55
C VAL A 339 18.43 0.12 7.48
N PHE A 340 19.05 -0.87 6.84
CA PHE A 340 18.59 -1.41 5.57
C PHE A 340 18.40 -2.93 5.60
N GLY A 341 17.21 -3.39 5.23
CA GLY A 341 16.91 -4.81 5.13
C GLY A 341 15.86 -5.08 4.06
N MET A 342 16.07 -6.13 3.26
CA MET A 342 15.21 -6.48 2.13
C MET A 342 14.74 -7.93 2.18
N MET A 343 13.67 -8.21 1.45
CA MET A 343 13.26 -9.57 1.13
C MET A 343 14.08 -10.08 -0.06
N GLY A 344 14.49 -11.35 -0.01
CA GLY A 344 15.39 -11.96 -1.00
C GLY A 344 14.77 -12.17 -2.39
N ASP A 345 13.44 -12.10 -2.50
CA ASP A 345 12.69 -12.18 -3.76
C ASP A 345 12.60 -10.84 -4.51
N LYS A 346 13.25 -9.76 -4.00
CA LYS A 346 13.24 -8.43 -4.60
C LYS A 346 14.54 -8.13 -5.39
N ASP A 347 14.47 -7.14 -6.27
CA ASP A 347 15.64 -6.63 -6.99
C ASP A 347 16.54 -5.80 -6.07
N MET A 348 17.31 -6.49 -5.22
CA MET A 348 18.21 -5.88 -4.24
C MET A 348 19.24 -4.98 -4.90
N SER A 349 19.86 -5.44 -5.99
CA SER A 349 20.90 -4.70 -6.71
C SER A 349 20.37 -3.41 -7.32
N GLY A 350 19.18 -3.46 -7.94
CA GLY A 350 18.52 -2.29 -8.51
C GLY A 350 18.13 -1.26 -7.44
N VAL A 351 17.64 -1.73 -6.29
CA VAL A 351 17.31 -0.85 -5.14
C VAL A 351 18.57 -0.19 -4.58
N ILE A 352 19.61 -0.96 -4.27
CA ILE A 352 20.87 -0.45 -3.70
C ILE A 352 21.48 0.59 -4.65
N LYS A 353 21.65 0.27 -5.92
CA LYS A 353 22.23 1.17 -6.93
C LYS A 353 21.46 2.50 -7.04
N THR A 354 20.15 2.46 -6.83
CA THR A 354 19.29 3.64 -6.97
C THR A 354 19.24 4.48 -5.70
N LEU A 355 19.26 3.84 -4.52
CA LEU A 355 19.03 4.48 -3.24
C LEU A 355 20.33 4.98 -2.58
N ILE A 356 21.41 4.16 -2.59
CA ILE A 356 22.60 4.36 -1.79
C ILE A 356 23.65 5.14 -2.58
N LYS A 357 24.16 6.22 -2.01
CA LYS A 357 25.28 7.02 -2.53
C LYS A 357 26.61 6.60 -1.88
N GLN A 358 27.71 7.00 -2.49
CA GLN A 358 29.05 6.63 -2.06
C GLN A 358 29.41 7.14 -0.64
N ASP A 359 28.85 8.28 -0.27
CA ASP A 359 29.06 8.93 1.04
C ASP A 359 28.07 8.48 2.12
N ASP A 360 27.01 7.76 1.76
CA ASP A 360 26.07 7.21 2.74
C ASP A 360 26.70 6.05 3.53
N VAL A 361 26.23 5.79 4.75
CA VAL A 361 26.60 4.64 5.57
C VAL A 361 25.41 3.71 5.71
N VAL A 362 25.65 2.40 5.57
CA VAL A 362 24.57 1.40 5.54
C VAL A 362 24.79 0.33 6.59
N TYR A 363 23.89 0.21 7.53
CA TYR A 363 23.82 -0.88 8.51
C TYR A 363 22.78 -1.87 8.00
N THR A 364 23.26 -3.02 7.51
CA THR A 364 22.37 -4.04 6.94
C THR A 364 21.92 -5.01 8.00
N VAL A 365 20.62 -5.35 7.96
CA VAL A 365 19.97 -6.30 8.86
C VAL A 365 19.02 -7.22 8.09
N ARG A 366 18.58 -8.31 8.71
CA ARG A 366 17.45 -9.08 8.19
C ARG A 366 16.16 -8.26 8.34
N ALA A 367 15.31 -8.27 7.29
CA ALA A 367 14.07 -7.51 7.30
C ALA A 367 13.00 -8.10 8.25
N ASP A 368 13.02 -9.40 8.46
CA ASP A 368 12.22 -10.18 9.42
C ASP A 368 12.93 -11.51 9.75
N GLU A 369 12.35 -12.31 10.62
CA GLU A 369 12.88 -13.65 10.97
C GLU A 369 12.49 -14.74 9.96
N GLY A 370 11.68 -14.41 8.97
CA GLY A 370 11.17 -15.38 7.98
C GLY A 370 12.24 -15.81 6.97
N ALA A 371 12.07 -17.00 6.39
CA ALA A 371 13.00 -17.58 5.44
C ALA A 371 13.17 -16.79 4.13
N ARG A 372 12.30 -15.82 3.84
CA ARG A 372 12.40 -14.96 2.65
C ARG A 372 13.25 -13.72 2.84
N ALA A 373 13.60 -13.35 4.08
CA ALA A 373 14.46 -12.19 4.35
C ALA A 373 15.88 -12.47 3.81
N ALA A 374 16.47 -11.46 3.16
CA ALA A 374 17.86 -11.52 2.75
C ALA A 374 18.78 -11.48 3.98
N GLU A 375 19.91 -12.18 3.90
CA GLU A 375 20.92 -12.16 4.96
C GLU A 375 21.63 -10.81 5.01
N ALA A 376 21.87 -10.30 6.22
CA ALA A 376 22.55 -9.03 6.43
C ALA A 376 23.92 -8.97 5.75
N ALA A 377 24.70 -10.06 5.86
CA ALA A 377 26.02 -10.15 5.25
C ALA A 377 25.99 -10.11 3.71
N ASP A 378 24.95 -10.68 3.08
CA ASP A 378 24.82 -10.66 1.62
C ASP A 378 24.39 -9.27 1.12
N LEU A 379 23.52 -8.58 1.86
CA LEU A 379 23.17 -7.18 1.59
C LEU A 379 24.41 -6.28 1.73
N ALA A 380 25.21 -6.44 2.78
CA ALA A 380 26.44 -5.66 2.96
C ALA A 380 27.44 -5.85 1.82
N LYS A 381 27.61 -7.09 1.33
CA LYS A 381 28.46 -7.37 0.15
C LYS A 381 27.96 -6.65 -1.11
N LEU A 382 26.64 -6.61 -1.32
CA LEU A 382 26.04 -5.92 -2.46
C LEU A 382 26.19 -4.40 -2.40
N VAL A 383 26.11 -3.81 -1.20
CA VAL A 383 26.33 -2.37 -0.98
C VAL A 383 27.80 -2.01 -1.16
N GLY A 384 28.73 -2.78 -0.57
CA GLY A 384 30.17 -2.57 -0.68
C GLY A 384 30.81 -1.99 0.58
N SER A 385 31.86 -1.16 0.39
CA SER A 385 32.77 -0.73 1.47
C SER A 385 32.15 0.20 2.53
N ASN A 386 31.00 0.81 2.23
CA ASN A 386 30.28 1.70 3.13
C ASN A 386 29.14 1.00 3.90
N ALA A 387 29.13 -0.34 3.90
CA ALA A 387 28.15 -1.14 4.61
C ALA A 387 28.76 -1.98 5.74
N VAL A 388 28.01 -2.11 6.82
CA VAL A 388 28.29 -2.99 7.97
C VAL A 388 27.10 -3.92 8.16
N ALA A 389 27.36 -5.23 8.22
CA ALA A 389 26.32 -6.20 8.56
C ALA A 389 26.18 -6.27 10.09
N GLU A 390 24.98 -6.00 10.59
CA GLU A 390 24.68 -6.02 12.01
C GLU A 390 23.89 -7.28 12.40
N ALA A 391 24.04 -7.69 13.64
CA ALA A 391 23.42 -8.91 14.15
C ALA A 391 21.89 -8.76 14.28
N ASP A 392 21.43 -7.58 14.64
CA ASP A 392 20.04 -7.28 14.89
C ASP A 392 19.70 -5.81 14.61
N LEU A 393 18.39 -5.53 14.59
CA LEU A 393 17.85 -4.21 14.26
C LEU A 393 18.18 -3.15 15.31
N ALA A 394 18.25 -3.52 16.61
CA ALA A 394 18.55 -2.57 17.68
C ALA A 394 20.01 -2.10 17.58
N THR A 395 20.95 -3.04 17.38
CA THR A 395 22.37 -2.75 17.17
C THR A 395 22.60 -1.84 15.97
N ALA A 396 21.95 -2.15 14.83
CA ALA A 396 22.03 -1.34 13.61
C ALA A 396 21.50 0.09 13.84
N TYR A 397 20.38 0.20 14.53
CA TYR A 397 19.76 1.49 14.84
C TYR A 397 20.64 2.34 15.76
N ASP A 398 21.18 1.74 16.83
CA ASP A 398 22.08 2.45 17.75
C ASP A 398 23.37 2.93 17.05
N ALA A 399 23.90 2.13 16.11
CA ALA A 399 25.05 2.52 15.30
C ALA A 399 24.69 3.68 14.35
N ALA A 400 23.54 3.62 13.69
CA ALA A 400 23.05 4.68 12.80
C ALA A 400 22.82 6.00 13.55
N ILE A 401 22.22 5.98 14.74
CA ILE A 401 22.03 7.17 15.59
C ILE A 401 23.36 7.79 15.98
N ARG A 402 24.34 6.97 16.41
CA ARG A 402 25.70 7.48 16.75
C ARG A 402 26.39 8.10 15.52
N GLY A 403 26.25 7.47 14.34
CA GLY A 403 26.82 7.98 13.10
C GLY A 403 26.19 9.29 12.63
N ALA A 404 24.88 9.43 12.81
CA ALA A 404 24.14 10.63 12.42
C ALA A 404 24.44 11.84 13.31
N GLY A 405 24.73 11.64 14.60
CA GLY A 405 24.82 12.75 15.55
C GLY A 405 23.49 13.49 15.69
N THR A 406 23.50 14.69 16.26
CA THR A 406 22.24 15.45 16.52
C THR A 406 21.58 16.01 15.26
N ASP A 407 22.37 16.41 14.26
CA ASP A 407 21.86 17.09 13.05
C ASP A 407 21.78 16.19 11.83
N GLY A 408 22.03 14.90 12.00
CA GLY A 408 22.04 13.92 10.92
C GLY A 408 20.67 13.37 10.55
N VAL A 409 20.71 12.40 9.63
CA VAL A 409 19.51 11.70 9.11
C VAL A 409 19.73 10.21 9.20
N VAL A 410 18.79 9.52 9.84
CA VAL A 410 18.69 8.05 9.86
C VAL A 410 17.48 7.65 9.02
N CYS A 411 17.67 6.70 8.11
CA CYS A 411 16.59 6.17 7.28
C CYS A 411 16.47 4.66 7.43
N VAL A 412 15.35 4.19 8.01
CA VAL A 412 15.03 2.77 8.13
C VAL A 412 14.18 2.37 6.93
N CYS A 413 14.73 1.54 6.03
CA CYS A 413 14.04 1.23 4.77
C CYS A 413 14.48 -0.10 4.13
N GLY A 414 13.91 -0.41 2.96
CA GLY A 414 14.17 -1.61 2.17
C GLY A 414 13.06 -2.65 2.25
N SER A 415 12.20 -2.59 3.28
CA SER A 415 11.06 -3.49 3.44
C SER A 415 10.01 -2.90 4.38
N LEU A 416 8.73 -3.11 4.08
CA LEU A 416 7.63 -2.84 5.02
C LEU A 416 7.72 -3.72 6.28
N TYR A 417 8.24 -4.94 6.15
CA TYR A 417 8.45 -5.82 7.30
C TYR A 417 9.49 -5.25 8.26
N LEU A 418 10.63 -4.74 7.74
CA LEU A 418 11.62 -4.06 8.55
C LEU A 418 11.04 -2.84 9.29
N VAL A 419 10.29 -2.01 8.58
CA VAL A 419 9.60 -0.86 9.19
C VAL A 419 8.63 -1.31 10.29
N GLY A 420 7.92 -2.41 10.06
CA GLY A 420 7.02 -3.00 11.04
C GLY A 420 7.74 -3.48 12.29
N GLU A 421 8.83 -4.25 12.13
CA GLU A 421 9.67 -4.72 13.26
C GLU A 421 10.27 -3.53 14.04
N PHE A 422 10.74 -2.51 13.34
CA PHE A 422 11.23 -1.29 13.97
C PHE A 422 10.15 -0.59 14.81
N LYS A 423 8.93 -0.49 14.29
CA LYS A 423 7.79 0.07 15.06
C LYS A 423 7.44 -0.77 16.28
N LYS A 424 7.53 -2.09 16.22
CA LYS A 424 7.30 -2.96 17.39
C LYS A 424 8.33 -2.69 18.50
N ILE A 425 9.62 -2.53 18.14
CA ILE A 425 10.69 -2.18 19.10
C ILE A 425 10.37 -0.85 19.78
N LEU A 426 10.01 0.19 19.02
CA LEU A 426 9.67 1.50 19.56
C LEU A 426 8.47 1.44 20.52
N LEU A 427 7.46 0.63 20.21
CA LEU A 427 6.27 0.45 21.05
C LEU A 427 6.61 -0.32 22.35
N ALA A 428 7.50 -1.32 22.27
CA ALA A 428 7.91 -2.12 23.42
C ALA A 428 8.82 -1.35 24.38
N ASP A 429 9.71 -0.52 23.85
CA ASP A 429 10.79 0.12 24.62
C ASP A 429 10.31 1.27 25.48
N LYS A 430 9.05 1.76 25.33
CA LYS A 430 8.51 2.96 26.01
C LYS A 430 9.54 4.10 26.12
N ARG A 431 10.58 4.07 25.30
CA ARG A 431 11.55 5.15 25.19
C ARG A 431 10.78 6.30 24.56
N GLY A 432 10.20 7.14 25.43
CA GLY A 432 9.50 8.33 25.04
C GLY A 432 10.39 9.15 24.12
N MET A 433 10.17 9.04 22.83
CA MET A 433 10.53 10.07 21.89
C MET A 433 9.43 11.14 21.99
N ASN A 434 9.50 11.94 23.08
CA ASN A 434 8.71 13.16 23.27
C ASN A 434 9.37 14.32 22.53
#